data_5fda7e3c47a07993b1f90c6848048e1f
#
_entry.id   5fda7e3c47a07993b1f90c6848048e1f
#
_cell.length_a   1.000
_cell.length_b   1.000
_cell.length_c   1.000
_cell.angle_alpha   90.00
_cell.angle_beta   90.00
_cell.angle_gamma   90.00
#
_symmetry.space_group_name_H-M   'P 1'
#
loop_
_entity.id
_entity.type
_entity.pdbx_description
1 polymer ?
#
loop_
_entity_poly.entity_id
_entity_poly.type
_entity_poly.pdbx_seq_one_letter_code
_entity_poly.pdbx_strand_id
1 'polypeptide(L)'
;MDTTVLFKHRSVTSCMKASYEMIIANITSLLKKTWWAVLIFAIFMALTVYFRMPNKGLHDWGENSPWASFILQSLIYLFAWLSCINMGAAFWAWLTKKSYSHSLFRYGIVILIFDLLTILCNVLLSGGISAYYTSALTKAMAGNATATTANAAANAPMTSTYIIIAIIAIAGIFISLAILLPFGYVIPKVMLKEKGEKIKPWKTFKKGFRYSGAIFKMGFLGTIILCVIACIIVIPASILGWAQLSSQLGALEGDPLGVPGYFTPLFLVVLLITMFVISYTCCWLGISFAFLYGSKKTQEEERKLALEKEGI
;
A
#
# COMPACT_ATOMS: atom_id res chain seq x y z
N MET A 1 6.12 26.36 -8.38
CA MET A 1 6.43 25.92 -7.02
C MET A 1 7.94 25.86 -6.89
N ASP A 2 8.50 26.43 -5.84
CA ASP A 2 9.94 26.44 -5.63
C ASP A 2 10.36 25.17 -4.91
N THR A 3 11.18 24.35 -5.57
CA THR A 3 11.68 23.08 -5.00
C THR A 3 12.68 23.30 -3.86
N THR A 4 13.22 24.53 -3.72
CA THR A 4 14.12 24.90 -2.61
C THR A 4 13.45 24.75 -1.25
N VAL A 5 12.12 24.86 -1.19
CA VAL A 5 11.33 24.66 0.05
C VAL A 5 11.48 23.24 0.60
N LEU A 6 11.75 22.26 -0.25
CA LEU A 6 11.97 20.87 0.18
C LEU A 6 13.29 20.69 0.94
N PHE A 7 14.31 21.48 0.62
CA PHE A 7 15.67 21.37 1.13
C PHE A 7 15.92 22.31 2.32
N LYS A 8 15.22 22.04 3.44
CA LYS A 8 15.44 22.74 4.72
C LYS A 8 15.55 21.71 5.83
N HIS A 9 16.38 21.99 6.82
CA HIS A 9 16.48 21.17 8.03
C HIS A 9 15.14 21.18 8.79
N ARG A 10 14.54 20.00 8.97
CA ARG A 10 13.25 19.82 9.66
C ARG A 10 13.21 18.56 10.50
N SER A 11 12.42 18.58 11.56
CA SER A 11 12.01 17.38 12.30
C SER A 11 10.96 16.59 11.49
N VAL A 12 10.72 15.33 11.86
CA VAL A 12 9.73 14.46 11.19
C VAL A 12 8.33 15.11 11.20
N THR A 13 7.88 15.58 12.34
CA THR A 13 6.57 16.26 12.48
C THR A 13 6.49 17.55 11.67
N SER A 14 7.57 18.32 11.64
CA SER A 14 7.66 19.55 10.82
C SER A 14 7.64 19.24 9.31
N CYS A 15 8.18 18.09 8.86
CA CYS A 15 8.05 17.64 7.47
C CYS A 15 6.58 17.34 7.12
N MET A 16 5.85 16.68 8.02
CA MET A 16 4.42 16.37 7.84
C MET A 16 3.56 17.63 7.79
N LYS A 17 3.82 18.59 8.70
CA LYS A 17 3.14 19.90 8.70
C LYS A 17 3.41 20.66 7.41
N ALA A 18 4.67 20.74 6.99
CA ALA A 18 5.06 21.43 5.77
C ALA A 18 4.45 20.81 4.50
N SER A 19 4.30 19.46 4.46
CA SER A 19 3.65 18.78 3.32
C SER A 19 2.15 19.09 3.27
N TYR A 20 1.49 19.16 4.42
CA TYR A 20 0.09 19.53 4.53
C TYR A 20 -0.14 20.99 4.09
N GLU A 21 0.63 21.92 4.63
CA GLU A 21 0.57 23.36 4.25
C GLU A 21 0.81 23.55 2.76
N MET A 22 1.76 22.80 2.18
CA MET A 22 2.05 22.84 0.76
C MET A 22 0.88 22.36 -0.10
N ILE A 23 0.19 21.26 0.30
CA ILE A 23 -0.98 20.76 -0.42
C ILE A 23 -2.11 21.77 -0.38
N ILE A 24 -2.42 22.31 0.79
CA ILE A 24 -3.51 23.30 0.94
C ILE A 24 -3.23 24.56 0.12
N ALA A 25 -2.03 25.09 0.21
CA ALA A 25 -1.64 26.29 -0.54
C ALA A 25 -1.70 26.09 -2.06
N ASN A 26 -1.61 24.85 -2.55
CA ASN A 26 -1.57 24.54 -3.98
C ASN A 26 -2.68 23.59 -4.44
N ILE A 27 -3.75 23.42 -3.66
CA ILE A 27 -4.78 22.41 -3.88
C ILE A 27 -5.44 22.51 -5.25
N THR A 28 -5.73 23.73 -5.72
CA THR A 28 -6.33 23.95 -7.04
C THR A 28 -5.40 23.51 -8.17
N SER A 29 -4.11 23.81 -8.07
CA SER A 29 -3.09 23.38 -9.05
C SER A 29 -2.88 21.88 -9.01
N LEU A 30 -2.91 21.28 -7.83
CA LEU A 30 -2.81 19.85 -7.62
C LEU A 30 -3.99 19.15 -8.29
N LEU A 31 -5.23 19.50 -7.91
CA LEU A 31 -6.44 18.94 -8.48
C LEU A 31 -6.46 19.10 -10.01
N LYS A 32 -6.23 20.30 -10.54
CA LYS A 32 -6.26 20.56 -11.98
C LYS A 32 -5.31 19.67 -12.79
N LYS A 33 -4.16 19.30 -12.22
CA LYS A 33 -3.14 18.47 -12.92
C LYS A 33 -3.26 16.99 -12.71
N THR A 34 -3.86 16.54 -11.60
CA THR A 34 -3.86 15.12 -11.20
C THR A 34 -5.23 14.47 -11.19
N TRP A 35 -6.32 15.23 -11.28
CA TRP A 35 -7.69 14.72 -11.12
C TRP A 35 -8.00 13.51 -12.03
N TRP A 36 -7.57 13.56 -13.29
CA TRP A 36 -7.83 12.49 -14.25
C TRP A 36 -7.12 11.18 -13.87
N ALA A 37 -5.87 11.26 -13.39
CA ALA A 37 -5.10 10.09 -12.97
C ALA A 37 -5.67 9.47 -11.68
N VAL A 38 -6.11 10.34 -10.75
CA VAL A 38 -6.78 9.92 -9.52
C VAL A 38 -8.16 9.33 -9.81
N LEU A 39 -8.90 9.89 -10.76
CA LEU A 39 -10.21 9.36 -11.15
C LEU A 39 -10.10 7.96 -11.77
N ILE A 40 -9.15 7.75 -12.68
CA ILE A 40 -8.90 6.43 -13.28
C ILE A 40 -8.55 5.42 -12.17
N PHE A 41 -7.67 5.79 -11.24
CA PHE A 41 -7.33 4.94 -10.11
C PHE A 41 -8.54 4.63 -9.22
N ALA A 42 -9.34 5.65 -8.90
CA ALA A 42 -10.54 5.49 -8.08
C ALA A 42 -11.58 4.55 -8.73
N ILE A 43 -11.75 4.62 -10.06
CA ILE A 43 -12.64 3.71 -10.80
C ILE A 43 -12.17 2.26 -10.66
N PHE A 44 -10.91 1.97 -10.96
CA PHE A 44 -10.42 0.59 -10.90
C PHE A 44 -10.37 0.06 -9.45
N MET A 45 -10.08 0.90 -8.46
CA MET A 45 -10.15 0.51 -7.05
C MET A 45 -11.58 0.26 -6.59
N ALA A 46 -12.54 1.09 -6.98
CA ALA A 46 -13.96 0.88 -6.69
C ALA A 46 -14.46 -0.44 -7.30
N LEU A 47 -14.10 -0.71 -8.56
CA LEU A 47 -14.40 -1.99 -9.20
C LEU A 47 -13.75 -3.17 -8.48
N THR A 48 -12.49 -3.05 -8.07
CA THR A 48 -11.79 -4.09 -7.30
C THR A 48 -12.52 -4.42 -6.00
N VAL A 49 -12.98 -3.41 -5.27
CA VAL A 49 -13.77 -3.61 -4.04
C VAL A 49 -15.12 -4.24 -4.34
N TYR A 50 -15.82 -3.73 -5.36
CA TYR A 50 -17.14 -4.23 -5.73
C TYR A 50 -17.11 -5.71 -6.14
N PHE A 51 -16.13 -6.13 -6.96
CA PHE A 51 -16.00 -7.53 -7.41
C PHE A 51 -15.57 -8.49 -6.28
N ARG A 52 -15.05 -7.98 -5.16
CA ARG A 52 -14.76 -8.80 -3.97
C ARG A 52 -15.94 -8.96 -3.03
N MET A 53 -16.98 -8.16 -3.19
CA MET A 53 -18.18 -8.29 -2.36
C MET A 53 -19.05 -9.45 -2.80
N PRO A 54 -19.72 -10.15 -1.87
CA PRO A 54 -20.69 -11.17 -2.19
C PRO A 54 -21.77 -10.56 -3.08
N ASN A 55 -21.94 -11.09 -4.25
CA ASN A 55 -22.98 -10.68 -5.20
C ASN A 55 -23.45 -11.92 -5.94
N LYS A 56 -24.70 -12.31 -5.72
CA LYS A 56 -25.30 -13.53 -6.28
C LYS A 56 -25.13 -13.62 -7.79
N GLY A 57 -25.43 -12.55 -8.53
CA GLY A 57 -25.31 -12.54 -9.97
C GLY A 57 -23.86 -12.69 -10.48
N LEU A 58 -22.87 -12.13 -9.77
CA LEU A 58 -21.45 -12.32 -10.08
C LEU A 58 -20.95 -13.72 -9.68
N HIS A 59 -21.47 -14.27 -8.60
CA HIS A 59 -21.16 -15.62 -8.16
C HIS A 59 -21.71 -16.65 -9.16
N ASP A 60 -22.98 -16.57 -9.49
CA ASP A 60 -23.63 -17.45 -10.47
C ASP A 60 -22.95 -17.38 -11.84
N TRP A 61 -22.54 -16.16 -12.28
CA TRP A 61 -21.77 -16.00 -13.50
C TRP A 61 -20.37 -16.62 -13.39
N GLY A 62 -19.71 -16.47 -12.25
CA GLY A 62 -18.39 -17.02 -11.98
C GLY A 62 -18.40 -18.56 -11.94
N GLU A 63 -19.44 -19.17 -11.39
CA GLU A 63 -19.61 -20.64 -11.39
C GLU A 63 -19.85 -21.18 -12.80
N ASN A 64 -20.69 -20.50 -13.60
CA ASN A 64 -20.99 -20.88 -14.98
C ASN A 64 -19.82 -20.63 -15.93
N SER A 65 -18.91 -19.69 -15.61
CA SER A 65 -17.79 -19.30 -16.46
C SER A 65 -16.52 -18.99 -15.64
N PRO A 66 -15.91 -19.98 -14.98
CA PRO A 66 -14.81 -19.76 -14.02
C PRO A 66 -13.58 -19.12 -14.67
N TRP A 67 -13.26 -19.48 -15.91
CA TRP A 67 -12.15 -18.88 -16.64
C TRP A 67 -12.39 -17.41 -17.00
N ALA A 68 -13.63 -17.07 -17.40
CA ALA A 68 -13.98 -15.69 -17.74
C ALA A 68 -13.95 -14.80 -16.48
N SER A 69 -14.45 -15.28 -15.36
CA SER A 69 -14.40 -14.56 -14.08
C SER A 69 -12.96 -14.36 -13.59
N PHE A 70 -12.11 -15.37 -13.71
CA PHE A 70 -10.69 -15.27 -13.37
C PHE A 70 -9.96 -14.26 -14.24
N ILE A 71 -10.18 -14.29 -15.58
CA ILE A 71 -9.57 -13.34 -16.51
C ILE A 71 -10.04 -11.92 -16.19
N LEU A 72 -11.34 -11.69 -15.99
CA LEU A 72 -11.88 -10.38 -15.68
C LEU A 72 -11.31 -9.81 -14.39
N GLN A 73 -11.27 -10.60 -13.31
CA GLN A 73 -10.69 -10.18 -12.05
C GLN A 73 -9.20 -9.85 -12.20
N SER A 74 -8.45 -10.69 -12.90
CA SER A 74 -7.02 -10.48 -13.16
C SER A 74 -6.77 -9.18 -13.93
N LEU A 75 -7.61 -8.89 -14.94
CA LEU A 75 -7.53 -7.64 -15.70
C LEU A 75 -7.84 -6.43 -14.82
N ILE A 76 -8.88 -6.49 -13.97
CA ILE A 76 -9.22 -5.39 -13.05
C ILE A 76 -8.05 -5.11 -12.11
N TYR A 77 -7.40 -6.14 -11.54
CA TYR A 77 -6.23 -5.96 -10.68
C TYR A 77 -5.04 -5.37 -11.43
N LEU A 78 -4.78 -5.84 -12.66
CA LEU A 78 -3.72 -5.29 -13.50
C LEU A 78 -3.95 -3.81 -13.79
N PHE A 79 -5.18 -3.42 -14.18
CA PHE A 79 -5.50 -2.03 -14.45
C PHE A 79 -5.50 -1.18 -13.18
N ALA A 80 -5.94 -1.71 -12.03
CA ALA A 80 -5.82 -1.04 -10.74
C ALA A 80 -4.35 -0.76 -10.39
N TRP A 81 -3.47 -1.72 -10.59
CA TRP A 81 -2.03 -1.56 -10.38
C TRP A 81 -1.41 -0.54 -11.34
N LEU A 82 -1.69 -0.62 -12.64
CA LEU A 82 -1.22 0.36 -13.62
C LEU A 82 -1.72 1.77 -13.32
N SER A 83 -2.97 1.90 -12.88
CA SER A 83 -3.55 3.20 -12.51
C SER A 83 -2.93 3.77 -11.23
N CYS A 84 -2.50 2.93 -10.29
CA CYS A 84 -1.73 3.35 -9.11
C CYS A 84 -0.38 3.96 -9.52
N ILE A 85 0.35 3.33 -10.45
CA ILE A 85 1.60 3.86 -11.00
C ILE A 85 1.34 5.20 -11.71
N ASN A 86 0.29 5.26 -12.52
CA ASN A 86 -0.13 6.46 -13.24
C ASN A 86 -0.43 7.62 -12.27
N MET A 87 -1.20 7.37 -11.23
CA MET A 87 -1.53 8.34 -10.18
C MET A 87 -0.26 8.86 -9.48
N GLY A 88 0.60 7.96 -9.00
CA GLY A 88 1.86 8.34 -8.35
C GLY A 88 2.75 9.18 -9.28
N ALA A 89 2.87 8.81 -10.56
CA ALA A 89 3.62 9.54 -11.55
C ALA A 89 3.07 10.96 -11.78
N ALA A 90 1.75 11.12 -11.84
CA ALA A 90 1.10 12.43 -11.97
C ALA A 90 1.40 13.35 -10.78
N PHE A 91 1.37 12.80 -9.55
CA PHE A 91 1.77 13.53 -8.34
C PHE A 91 3.23 13.97 -8.37
N TRP A 92 4.14 13.07 -8.72
CA TRP A 92 5.56 13.41 -8.83
C TRP A 92 5.85 14.40 -9.94
N ALA A 93 5.16 14.31 -11.09
CA ALA A 93 5.25 15.28 -12.17
C ALA A 93 4.78 16.69 -11.72
N TRP A 94 3.68 16.74 -10.96
CA TRP A 94 3.20 17.99 -10.36
C TRP A 94 4.21 18.55 -9.35
N LEU A 95 4.75 17.73 -8.44
CA LEU A 95 5.69 18.14 -7.40
C LEU A 95 7.02 18.63 -7.99
N THR A 96 7.56 17.92 -8.98
CA THR A 96 8.89 18.18 -9.55
C THR A 96 8.86 19.13 -10.75
N LYS A 97 7.68 19.52 -11.25
CA LYS A 97 7.47 20.28 -12.51
C LYS A 97 8.14 19.64 -13.73
N LYS A 98 8.39 18.34 -13.70
CA LYS A 98 8.97 17.58 -14.83
C LYS A 98 7.87 17.08 -15.75
N SER A 99 8.28 16.68 -16.98
CA SER A 99 7.36 16.03 -17.92
C SER A 99 6.73 14.78 -17.29
N TYR A 100 5.43 14.59 -17.55
CA TYR A 100 4.66 13.47 -17.06
C TYR A 100 5.25 12.11 -17.52
N SER A 101 5.58 11.98 -18.82
CA SER A 101 6.12 10.73 -19.36
C SER A 101 7.46 10.32 -18.71
N HIS A 102 8.32 11.30 -18.44
CA HIS A 102 9.57 11.07 -17.72
C HIS A 102 9.34 10.63 -16.25
N SER A 103 8.37 11.24 -15.58
CA SER A 103 7.98 10.86 -14.22
C SER A 103 7.35 9.47 -14.19
N LEU A 104 6.50 9.14 -15.18
CA LEU A 104 5.86 7.83 -15.31
C LEU A 104 6.89 6.71 -15.46
N PHE A 105 7.85 6.88 -16.37
CA PHE A 105 8.88 5.87 -16.59
C PHE A 105 9.75 5.63 -15.35
N ARG A 106 10.22 6.71 -14.70
CA ARG A 106 11.05 6.59 -13.50
C ARG A 106 10.30 6.01 -12.32
N TYR A 107 9.10 6.50 -12.07
CA TYR A 107 8.26 6.04 -10.97
C TYR A 107 7.87 4.58 -11.20
N GLY A 108 7.44 4.24 -12.41
CA GLY A 108 7.06 2.88 -12.79
C GLY A 108 8.18 1.86 -12.55
N ILE A 109 9.43 2.17 -12.95
CA ILE A 109 10.57 1.27 -12.68
C ILE A 109 10.79 1.08 -11.18
N VAL A 110 10.72 2.16 -10.38
CA VAL A 110 10.97 2.05 -8.93
C VAL A 110 9.86 1.25 -8.25
N ILE A 111 8.59 1.46 -8.63
CA ILE A 111 7.45 0.71 -8.10
C ILE A 111 7.53 -0.75 -8.54
N LEU A 112 7.88 -1.04 -9.81
CA LEU A 112 8.03 -2.41 -10.28
C LEU A 112 9.09 -3.17 -9.46
N ILE A 113 10.24 -2.56 -9.18
CA ILE A 113 11.27 -3.16 -8.32
C ILE A 113 10.75 -3.37 -6.89
N PHE A 114 10.03 -2.38 -6.36
CA PHE A 114 9.40 -2.46 -5.03
C PHE A 114 8.41 -3.61 -4.96
N ASP A 115 7.53 -3.74 -5.95
CA ASP A 115 6.51 -4.79 -6.01
C ASP A 115 7.13 -6.17 -6.19
N LEU A 116 8.15 -6.31 -7.05
CA LEU A 116 8.89 -7.57 -7.20
C LEU A 116 9.53 -8.03 -5.87
N LEU A 117 10.14 -7.10 -5.12
CA LEU A 117 10.70 -7.41 -3.81
C LEU A 117 9.59 -7.78 -2.81
N THR A 118 8.47 -7.08 -2.84
CA THR A 118 7.31 -7.37 -1.97
C THR A 118 6.73 -8.75 -2.29
N ILE A 119 6.55 -9.08 -3.56
CA ILE A 119 6.07 -10.40 -4.01
C ILE A 119 7.05 -11.48 -3.55
N LEU A 120 8.35 -11.29 -3.77
CA LEU A 120 9.37 -12.25 -3.35
C LEU A 120 9.32 -12.50 -1.83
N CYS A 121 9.24 -11.43 -1.03
CA CYS A 121 9.10 -11.55 0.43
C CYS A 121 7.83 -12.31 0.82
N ASN A 122 6.70 -12.02 0.19
CA ASN A 122 5.43 -12.69 0.48
C ASN A 122 5.45 -14.17 0.07
N VAL A 123 6.03 -14.52 -1.09
CA VAL A 123 6.17 -15.91 -1.55
C VAL A 123 7.06 -16.70 -0.61
N LEU A 124 8.20 -16.15 -0.20
CA LEU A 124 9.10 -16.81 0.75
C LEU A 124 8.44 -17.01 2.11
N LEU A 125 7.70 -16.01 2.60
CA LEU A 125 6.99 -16.09 3.87
C LEU A 125 5.86 -17.11 3.84
N SER A 126 4.99 -17.04 2.83
CA SER A 126 3.86 -17.96 2.67
C SER A 126 4.33 -19.39 2.40
N GLY A 127 5.37 -19.55 1.58
CA GLY A 127 6.00 -20.86 1.33
C GLY A 127 6.59 -21.47 2.60
N GLY A 128 7.28 -20.68 3.42
CA GLY A 128 7.82 -21.12 4.71
C GLY A 128 6.73 -21.55 5.69
N ILE A 129 5.65 -20.76 5.80
CA ILE A 129 4.50 -21.08 6.67
C ILE A 129 3.80 -22.36 6.18
N SER A 130 3.52 -22.48 4.88
CA SER A 130 2.83 -23.64 4.33
C SER A 130 3.66 -24.91 4.46
N ALA A 131 4.96 -24.88 4.19
CA ALA A 131 5.87 -26.02 4.36
C ALA A 131 5.92 -26.48 5.83
N TYR A 132 6.02 -25.54 6.76
CA TYR A 132 5.99 -25.87 8.20
C TYR A 132 4.65 -26.48 8.61
N TYR A 133 3.52 -25.88 8.19
CA TYR A 133 2.18 -26.39 8.50
C TYR A 133 1.97 -27.82 7.96
N THR A 134 2.36 -28.06 6.70
CA THR A 134 2.27 -29.38 6.08
C THR A 134 3.12 -30.42 6.83
N SER A 135 4.35 -30.06 7.20
CA SER A 135 5.23 -30.97 7.95
C SER A 135 4.68 -31.30 9.35
N ALA A 136 4.11 -30.30 10.05
CA ALA A 136 3.48 -30.49 11.35
C ALA A 136 2.23 -31.40 11.27
N LEU A 137 1.41 -31.19 10.24
CA LEU A 137 0.23 -31.99 9.99
C LEU A 137 0.61 -33.46 9.68
N THR A 138 1.60 -33.66 8.81
CA THR A 138 2.09 -35.02 8.49
C THR A 138 2.62 -35.77 9.72
N LYS A 139 3.37 -35.06 10.60
CA LYS A 139 3.85 -35.65 11.86
C LYS A 139 2.72 -35.98 12.81
N ALA A 140 1.70 -35.11 12.91
CA ALA A 140 0.52 -35.39 13.75
C ALA A 140 -0.28 -36.60 13.25
N MET A 141 -0.44 -36.73 11.93
CA MET A 141 -1.12 -37.90 11.32
C MET A 141 -0.33 -39.19 11.52
N ALA A 142 1.00 -39.17 11.37
CA ALA A 142 1.85 -40.32 11.60
C ALA A 142 1.87 -40.78 13.09
N GLY A 143 1.84 -39.80 14.02
CA GLY A 143 1.78 -40.09 15.46
C GLY A 143 0.46 -40.68 15.93
N ASN A 144 -0.66 -40.31 15.31
CA ASN A 144 -1.99 -40.84 15.66
C ASN A 144 -2.25 -42.28 15.17
N ALA A 145 -1.46 -42.75 14.21
CA ALA A 145 -1.54 -44.12 13.74
C ALA A 145 -1.10 -45.19 14.81
N THR A 146 -0.43 -44.73 15.89
CA THR A 146 0.11 -45.61 16.95
C THR A 146 -0.54 -45.40 18.32
N ALA A 147 -1.50 -44.49 18.49
CA ALA A 147 -2.07 -44.15 19.79
C ALA A 147 -3.58 -44.38 19.88
N THR A 148 -3.96 -45.41 20.65
CA THR A 148 -5.36 -45.80 21.00
C THR A 148 -6.00 -44.90 22.08
N THR A 149 -5.48 -43.75 22.41
CA THR A 149 -6.04 -42.81 23.42
C THR A 149 -6.35 -41.46 22.77
N ALA A 150 -7.54 -41.38 22.16
CA ALA A 150 -7.95 -40.36 21.19
C ALA A 150 -8.20 -38.94 21.74
N ASN A 151 -8.19 -38.65 23.04
CA ASN A 151 -8.71 -37.38 23.56
C ASN A 151 -7.69 -36.42 24.21
N ALA A 152 -6.50 -36.86 24.57
CA ALA A 152 -5.48 -36.00 25.21
C ALA A 152 -4.39 -35.50 24.23
N ALA A 153 -4.19 -36.22 23.13
CA ALA A 153 -3.11 -35.91 22.17
C ALA A 153 -3.51 -34.91 21.07
N ALA A 154 -4.80 -34.66 20.85
CA ALA A 154 -5.28 -33.84 19.76
C ALA A 154 -5.05 -32.32 19.97
N ASN A 155 -4.97 -31.83 21.21
CA ASN A 155 -4.93 -30.41 21.49
C ASN A 155 -3.52 -29.82 21.74
N ALA A 156 -2.60 -30.60 22.31
CA ALA A 156 -1.26 -30.10 22.65
C ALA A 156 -0.33 -29.82 21.44
N PRO A 157 -0.26 -30.68 20.41
CA PRO A 157 0.61 -30.39 19.25
C PRO A 157 0.08 -29.24 18.36
N MET A 158 -1.25 -29.00 18.32
CA MET A 158 -1.82 -27.90 17.54
C MET A 158 -1.46 -26.53 18.12
N THR A 159 -1.52 -26.35 19.43
CA THR A 159 -1.22 -25.05 20.08
C THR A 159 0.22 -24.63 19.83
N SER A 160 1.20 -25.54 19.98
CA SER A 160 2.61 -25.23 19.69
C SER A 160 2.85 -24.89 18.22
N THR A 161 2.14 -25.56 17.29
CA THR A 161 2.21 -25.29 15.87
C THR A 161 1.73 -23.88 15.54
N TYR A 162 0.59 -23.44 16.10
CA TYR A 162 0.09 -22.08 15.90
C TYR A 162 1.02 -21.02 16.47
N ILE A 163 1.63 -21.25 17.62
CA ILE A 163 2.62 -20.34 18.21
C ILE A 163 3.83 -20.17 17.29
N ILE A 164 4.36 -21.27 16.75
CA ILE A 164 5.52 -21.20 15.84
C ILE A 164 5.15 -20.50 14.53
N ILE A 165 3.99 -20.79 13.95
CA ILE A 165 3.50 -20.08 12.76
C ILE A 165 3.35 -18.58 13.04
N ALA A 166 2.81 -18.19 14.19
CA ALA A 166 2.69 -16.79 14.58
C ALA A 166 4.06 -16.11 14.69
N ILE A 167 5.06 -16.79 15.29
CA ILE A 167 6.43 -16.27 15.39
C ILE A 167 7.05 -16.09 13.99
N ILE A 168 6.90 -17.07 13.09
CA ILE A 168 7.40 -16.99 11.71
C ILE A 168 6.71 -15.84 10.96
N ALA A 169 5.39 -15.69 11.11
CA ALA A 169 4.63 -14.61 10.48
C ALA A 169 5.10 -13.24 10.99
N ILE A 170 5.26 -13.07 12.29
CA ILE A 170 5.76 -11.83 12.91
C ILE A 170 7.17 -11.52 12.41
N ALA A 171 8.08 -12.48 12.44
CA ALA A 171 9.45 -12.32 11.94
C ALA A 171 9.44 -11.93 10.44
N GLY A 172 8.60 -12.56 9.62
CA GLY A 172 8.44 -12.25 8.21
C GLY A 172 7.92 -10.83 7.97
N ILE A 173 6.98 -10.34 8.78
CA ILE A 173 6.48 -8.96 8.73
C ILE A 173 7.63 -7.99 9.03
N PHE A 174 8.45 -8.24 10.06
CA PHE A 174 9.59 -7.40 10.39
C PHE A 174 10.65 -7.38 9.28
N ILE A 175 10.95 -8.53 8.68
CA ILE A 175 11.90 -8.64 7.56
C ILE A 175 11.36 -7.88 6.35
N SER A 176 10.10 -8.06 5.99
CA SER A 176 9.46 -7.35 4.88
C SER A 176 9.48 -5.83 5.11
N LEU A 177 9.13 -5.39 6.32
CA LEU A 177 9.17 -3.99 6.69
C LEU A 177 10.59 -3.42 6.59
N ALA A 178 11.60 -4.14 7.08
CA ALA A 178 12.99 -3.72 7.00
C ALA A 178 13.48 -3.56 5.56
N ILE A 179 13.06 -4.44 4.64
CA ILE A 179 13.41 -4.38 3.21
C ILE A 179 12.68 -3.21 2.52
N LEU A 180 11.42 -2.95 2.88
CA LEU A 180 10.59 -1.94 2.24
C LEU A 180 10.86 -0.51 2.75
N LEU A 181 11.29 -0.35 4.01
CA LEU A 181 11.58 0.96 4.60
C LEU A 181 12.53 1.84 3.78
N PRO A 182 13.65 1.33 3.22
CA PRO A 182 14.56 2.15 2.43
C PRO A 182 13.92 2.83 1.22
N PHE A 183 12.81 2.30 0.68
CA PHE A 183 12.10 2.89 -0.45
C PHE A 183 11.50 4.27 -0.13
N GLY A 184 11.18 4.55 1.14
CA GLY A 184 10.81 5.89 1.59
C GLY A 184 11.88 6.95 1.33
N TYR A 185 13.16 6.56 1.16
CA TYR A 185 14.26 7.42 0.74
C TYR A 185 14.56 7.32 -0.76
N VAL A 186 14.48 6.10 -1.32
CA VAL A 186 14.83 5.82 -2.72
C VAL A 186 13.87 6.51 -3.69
N ILE A 187 12.56 6.43 -3.45
CA ILE A 187 11.56 7.02 -4.32
C ILE A 187 11.75 8.55 -4.44
N PRO A 188 11.77 9.33 -3.35
CA PRO A 188 12.02 10.78 -3.45
C PRO A 188 13.35 11.11 -4.12
N LYS A 189 14.41 10.36 -3.84
CA LYS A 189 15.72 10.59 -4.44
C LYS A 189 15.70 10.39 -5.96
N VAL A 190 15.06 9.32 -6.44
CA VAL A 190 14.96 9.05 -7.89
C VAL A 190 14.13 10.13 -8.60
N MET A 191 13.04 10.56 -7.96
CA MET A 191 12.11 11.52 -8.54
C MET A 191 12.66 12.96 -8.53
N LEU A 192 13.34 13.36 -7.45
CA LEU A 192 13.94 14.70 -7.30
C LEU A 192 15.31 14.85 -7.98
N LYS A 193 15.86 13.78 -8.53
CA LYS A 193 17.14 13.75 -9.23
C LYS A 193 17.23 14.80 -10.33
N GLU A 194 18.31 15.55 -10.36
CA GLU A 194 18.64 16.51 -11.41
C GLU A 194 19.11 15.83 -12.71
N LYS A 195 19.06 16.58 -13.83
CA LYS A 195 19.60 16.09 -15.11
C LYS A 195 21.12 15.92 -14.99
N GLY A 196 21.62 14.72 -15.35
CA GLY A 196 23.07 14.42 -15.32
C GLY A 196 23.56 13.69 -14.06
N GLU A 197 22.85 13.72 -12.94
CA GLU A 197 23.24 12.96 -11.74
C GLU A 197 23.14 11.45 -11.99
N LYS A 198 24.24 10.70 -11.76
CA LYS A 198 24.22 9.23 -11.82
C LYS A 198 23.77 8.64 -10.49
N ILE A 199 22.65 7.93 -10.48
CA ILE A 199 22.20 7.19 -9.29
C ILE A 199 22.94 5.87 -9.23
N LYS A 200 23.61 5.63 -8.09
CA LYS A 200 24.16 4.30 -7.76
C LYS A 200 23.10 3.60 -6.88
N PRO A 201 22.31 2.64 -7.41
CA PRO A 201 21.14 2.09 -6.72
C PRO A 201 21.50 1.50 -5.36
N TRP A 202 22.56 0.69 -5.30
CA TRP A 202 23.03 0.07 -4.07
C TRP A 202 23.44 1.09 -2.97
N LYS A 203 24.18 2.14 -3.36
CA LYS A 203 24.56 3.20 -2.42
C LYS A 203 23.36 3.98 -1.91
N THR A 204 22.35 4.16 -2.76
CA THR A 204 21.11 4.85 -2.39
C THR A 204 20.28 4.01 -1.42
N PHE A 205 20.17 2.70 -1.68
CA PHE A 205 19.49 1.76 -0.81
C PHE A 205 20.15 1.68 0.57
N LYS A 206 21.49 1.57 0.62
CA LYS A 206 22.26 1.59 1.88
C LYS A 206 22.06 2.90 2.67
N LYS A 207 21.96 4.04 1.98
CA LYS A 207 21.60 5.31 2.64
C LYS A 207 20.17 5.30 3.20
N GLY A 208 19.21 4.68 2.50
CA GLY A 208 17.87 4.47 3.01
C GLY A 208 17.86 3.70 4.34
N PHE A 209 18.68 2.64 4.46
CA PHE A 209 18.85 1.92 5.72
C PHE A 209 19.43 2.80 6.83
N ARG A 210 20.39 3.66 6.52
CA ARG A 210 20.98 4.57 7.51
C ARG A 210 19.95 5.52 8.12
N TYR A 211 18.91 5.87 7.35
CA TYR A 211 17.82 6.75 7.78
C TYR A 211 16.53 6.00 8.16
N SER A 212 16.58 4.66 8.26
CA SER A 212 15.40 3.81 8.52
C SER A 212 14.61 4.25 9.74
N GLY A 213 15.25 4.68 10.82
CA GLY A 213 14.56 5.17 12.01
C GLY A 213 13.72 6.43 11.78
N ALA A 214 14.20 7.37 10.95
CA ALA A 214 13.41 8.57 10.60
C ALA A 214 12.28 8.22 9.62
N ILE A 215 12.55 7.33 8.66
CA ILE A 215 11.57 6.85 7.69
C ILE A 215 10.47 6.05 8.40
N PHE A 216 10.84 5.17 9.33
CA PHE A 216 9.90 4.41 10.15
C PHE A 216 9.00 5.34 10.98
N LYS A 217 9.59 6.32 11.69
CA LYS A 217 8.80 7.30 12.46
C LYS A 217 7.83 8.06 11.57
N MET A 218 8.26 8.50 10.38
CA MET A 218 7.39 9.19 9.41
C MET A 218 6.28 8.27 8.91
N GLY A 219 6.62 7.05 8.49
CA GLY A 219 5.67 6.06 8.00
C GLY A 219 4.65 5.69 9.07
N PHE A 220 5.11 5.35 10.27
CA PHE A 220 4.24 4.96 11.38
C PHE A 220 3.26 6.06 11.78
N LEU A 221 3.76 7.28 12.04
CA LEU A 221 2.92 8.41 12.41
C LEU A 221 1.96 8.80 11.26
N GLY A 222 2.48 8.82 10.03
CA GLY A 222 1.66 9.11 8.84
C GLY A 222 0.57 8.08 8.61
N THR A 223 0.87 6.80 8.80
CA THR A 223 -0.13 5.72 8.68
C THR A 223 -1.22 5.85 9.74
N ILE A 224 -0.88 6.16 10.99
CA ILE A 224 -1.89 6.38 12.03
C ILE A 224 -2.85 7.51 11.63
N ILE A 225 -2.31 8.65 11.20
CA ILE A 225 -3.12 9.79 10.75
C ILE A 225 -3.98 9.40 9.55
N LEU A 226 -3.40 8.72 8.57
CA LEU A 226 -4.15 8.24 7.40
C LEU A 226 -5.26 7.26 7.78
N CYS A 227 -5.01 6.33 8.71
CA CYS A 227 -6.03 5.40 9.19
C CYS A 227 -7.20 6.13 9.83
N VAL A 228 -6.94 7.13 10.69
CA VAL A 228 -8.00 7.93 11.32
C VAL A 228 -8.84 8.65 10.26
N ILE A 229 -8.19 9.32 9.31
CA ILE A 229 -8.86 10.04 8.22
C ILE A 229 -9.64 9.05 7.32
N ALA A 230 -9.02 7.94 6.95
CA ALA A 230 -9.62 6.92 6.10
C ALA A 230 -10.85 6.28 6.78
N CYS A 231 -10.79 6.00 8.08
CA CYS A 231 -11.94 5.49 8.84
C CYS A 231 -13.17 6.41 8.69
N ILE A 232 -12.97 7.73 8.77
CA ILE A 232 -14.06 8.70 8.63
C ILE A 232 -14.60 8.71 7.18
N ILE A 233 -13.71 8.74 6.20
CA ILE A 233 -14.08 8.81 4.78
C ILE A 233 -14.78 7.53 4.30
N VAL A 234 -14.42 6.38 4.85
CA VAL A 234 -14.96 5.07 4.45
C VAL A 234 -16.34 4.79 5.05
N ILE A 235 -16.78 5.52 6.10
CA ILE A 235 -18.07 5.28 6.79
C ILE A 235 -19.24 5.14 5.81
N PRO A 236 -19.49 6.05 4.84
CA PRO A 236 -20.64 5.94 3.94
C PRO A 236 -20.57 4.67 3.08
N ALA A 237 -19.38 4.35 2.56
CA ALA A 237 -19.19 3.13 1.76
C ALA A 237 -19.34 1.86 2.61
N SER A 238 -18.90 1.89 3.87
CA SER A 238 -19.05 0.77 4.81
C SER A 238 -20.50 0.50 5.16
N ILE A 239 -21.31 1.54 5.38
CA ILE A 239 -22.76 1.40 5.66
C ILE A 239 -23.45 0.72 4.48
N LEU A 240 -23.18 1.19 3.26
CA LEU A 240 -23.78 0.60 2.06
C LEU A 240 -23.26 -0.83 1.82
N GLY A 241 -21.95 -1.06 2.03
CA GLY A 241 -21.37 -2.40 1.91
C GLY A 241 -21.94 -3.39 2.91
N TRP A 242 -22.17 -2.95 4.15
CA TRP A 242 -22.82 -3.76 5.18
C TRP A 242 -24.30 -4.06 4.83
N ALA A 243 -25.03 -3.06 4.34
CA ALA A 243 -26.40 -3.26 3.86
C ALA A 243 -26.46 -4.28 2.72
N GLN A 244 -25.51 -4.20 1.76
CA GLN A 244 -25.39 -5.20 0.68
C GLN A 244 -25.14 -6.60 1.24
N LEU A 245 -24.20 -6.76 2.17
CA LEU A 245 -23.88 -8.04 2.78
C LEU A 245 -25.07 -8.62 3.55
N SER A 246 -25.75 -7.81 4.36
CA SER A 246 -26.92 -8.23 5.14
C SER A 246 -28.07 -8.69 4.24
N SER A 247 -28.30 -7.98 3.13
CA SER A 247 -29.32 -8.37 2.15
C SER A 247 -29.00 -9.71 1.46
N GLN A 248 -27.71 -9.95 1.14
CA GLN A 248 -27.28 -11.23 0.57
C GLN A 248 -27.45 -12.40 1.56
N LEU A 249 -27.15 -12.17 2.84
CA LEU A 249 -27.36 -13.16 3.91
C LEU A 249 -28.86 -13.43 4.09
N GLY A 250 -29.72 -12.40 4.12
CA GLY A 250 -31.18 -12.59 4.17
C GLY A 250 -31.72 -13.38 3.00
N ALA A 251 -31.20 -13.14 1.79
CA ALA A 251 -31.59 -13.92 0.61
C ALA A 251 -31.21 -15.39 0.72
N LEU A 252 -30.11 -15.74 1.39
CA LEU A 252 -29.71 -17.13 1.69
C LEU A 252 -30.62 -17.77 2.73
N GLU A 253 -31.19 -16.98 3.64
CA GLU A 253 -32.16 -17.42 4.66
C GLU A 253 -33.61 -17.49 4.13
N GLY A 254 -33.81 -17.15 2.86
CA GLY A 254 -35.12 -17.25 2.18
C GLY A 254 -35.93 -15.96 2.16
N ASP A 255 -35.33 -14.80 2.52
CA ASP A 255 -35.97 -13.50 2.38
C ASP A 255 -35.96 -13.04 0.90
N PRO A 256 -37.13 -12.89 0.25
CA PRO A 256 -37.23 -12.52 -1.16
C PRO A 256 -36.95 -11.02 -1.43
N LEU A 257 -36.85 -10.18 -0.38
CA LEU A 257 -36.89 -8.73 -0.52
C LEU A 257 -35.63 -8.10 -1.12
N GLY A 258 -34.53 -8.80 -1.32
CA GLY A 258 -33.35 -8.33 -2.05
C GLY A 258 -33.04 -6.83 -1.98
N VAL A 259 -31.93 -6.41 -2.54
CA VAL A 259 -31.55 -4.98 -2.58
C VAL A 259 -32.30 -4.30 -3.73
N PRO A 260 -32.86 -3.08 -3.54
CA PRO A 260 -33.45 -2.31 -4.62
C PRO A 260 -32.47 -2.10 -5.78
N GLY A 261 -32.98 -2.10 -7.04
CA GLY A 261 -32.13 -2.03 -8.25
C GLY A 261 -31.23 -0.78 -8.33
N TYR A 262 -31.59 0.33 -7.68
CA TYR A 262 -30.77 1.55 -7.62
C TYR A 262 -29.59 1.46 -6.63
N PHE A 263 -29.57 0.45 -5.78
CA PHE A 263 -28.58 0.35 -4.69
C PHE A 263 -27.16 0.09 -5.23
N THR A 264 -27.03 -0.81 -6.17
CA THR A 264 -25.72 -1.12 -6.79
C THR A 264 -25.06 0.11 -7.43
N PRO A 265 -25.72 0.89 -8.30
CA PRO A 265 -25.11 2.11 -8.83
C PRO A 265 -24.80 3.15 -7.75
N LEU A 266 -25.68 3.31 -6.74
CA LEU A 266 -25.42 4.20 -5.61
C LEU A 266 -24.13 3.78 -4.85
N PHE A 267 -24.00 2.51 -4.55
CA PHE A 267 -22.84 1.97 -3.86
C PHE A 267 -21.55 2.18 -4.67
N LEU A 268 -21.56 1.95 -5.98
CA LEU A 268 -20.40 2.20 -6.85
C LEU A 268 -20.02 3.68 -6.88
N VAL A 269 -20.98 4.60 -6.95
CA VAL A 269 -20.71 6.04 -6.90
C VAL A 269 -20.08 6.45 -5.56
N VAL A 270 -20.61 5.95 -4.44
CA VAL A 270 -20.06 6.22 -3.12
C VAL A 270 -18.67 5.64 -2.97
N LEU A 271 -18.42 4.43 -3.45
CA LEU A 271 -17.07 3.83 -3.48
C LEU A 271 -16.09 4.67 -4.30
N LEU A 272 -16.51 5.13 -5.48
CA LEU A 272 -15.69 5.95 -6.35
C LEU A 272 -15.28 7.26 -5.67
N ILE A 273 -16.24 7.96 -5.06
CA ILE A 273 -15.95 9.21 -4.31
C ILE A 273 -15.00 8.90 -3.15
N THR A 274 -15.25 7.85 -2.39
CA THR A 274 -14.43 7.41 -1.27
C THR A 274 -12.99 7.13 -1.72
N MET A 275 -12.80 6.36 -2.79
CA MET A 275 -11.47 6.04 -3.32
C MET A 275 -10.77 7.26 -3.90
N PHE A 276 -11.52 8.18 -4.52
CA PHE A 276 -10.98 9.45 -5.02
C PHE A 276 -10.42 10.31 -3.88
N VAL A 277 -11.15 10.49 -2.80
CA VAL A 277 -10.71 11.29 -1.64
C VAL A 277 -9.54 10.63 -0.90
N ILE A 278 -9.61 9.31 -0.66
CA ILE A 278 -8.51 8.56 -0.01
C ILE A 278 -7.21 8.68 -0.81
N SER A 279 -7.28 8.68 -2.14
CA SER A 279 -6.10 8.82 -3.00
C SER A 279 -5.32 10.11 -2.72
N TYR A 280 -6.00 11.23 -2.51
CA TYR A 280 -5.34 12.49 -2.17
C TYR A 280 -4.74 12.47 -0.75
N THR A 281 -5.39 11.81 0.20
CA THR A 281 -4.83 11.65 1.55
C THR A 281 -3.57 10.77 1.53
N CYS A 282 -3.54 9.71 0.72
CA CYS A 282 -2.33 8.89 0.54
C CYS A 282 -1.18 9.68 -0.11
N CYS A 283 -1.48 10.56 -1.05
CA CYS A 283 -0.47 11.40 -1.69
C CYS A 283 0.19 12.39 -0.73
N TRP A 284 -0.53 12.87 0.28
CA TRP A 284 0.05 13.68 1.36
C TRP A 284 1.23 12.94 2.04
N LEU A 285 1.09 11.66 2.32
CA LEU A 285 2.18 10.87 2.92
C LEU A 285 3.38 10.77 1.95
N GLY A 286 3.15 10.56 0.66
CA GLY A 286 4.21 10.56 -0.35
C GLY A 286 5.00 11.87 -0.41
N ILE A 287 4.31 13.01 -0.32
CA ILE A 287 4.94 14.34 -0.25
C ILE A 287 5.71 14.51 1.06
N SER A 288 5.20 13.98 2.18
CA SER A 288 5.89 14.02 3.47
C SER A 288 7.25 13.31 3.40
N PHE A 289 7.34 12.19 2.70
CA PHE A 289 8.62 11.52 2.44
C PHE A 289 9.56 12.34 1.55
N ALA A 290 9.02 13.15 0.61
CA ALA A 290 9.85 14.06 -0.18
C ALA A 290 10.48 15.16 0.70
N PHE A 291 9.72 15.72 1.65
CA PHE A 291 10.26 16.67 2.63
C PHE A 291 11.29 16.03 3.56
N LEU A 292 11.05 14.80 4.02
CA LEU A 292 12.01 14.07 4.84
C LEU A 292 13.32 13.84 4.10
N TYR A 293 13.24 13.42 2.83
CA TYR A 293 14.42 13.26 1.98
C TYR A 293 15.19 14.57 1.83
N GLY A 294 14.51 15.68 1.52
CA GLY A 294 15.13 17.00 1.40
C GLY A 294 15.83 17.43 2.69
N SER A 295 15.17 17.28 3.84
CA SER A 295 15.74 17.56 5.16
C SER A 295 17.00 16.73 5.45
N LYS A 296 16.99 15.43 5.12
CA LYS A 296 18.15 14.56 5.34
C LYS A 296 19.32 14.89 4.39
N LYS A 297 19.01 15.30 3.16
CA LYS A 297 20.05 15.75 2.22
C LYS A 297 20.72 17.04 2.72
N THR A 298 19.95 18.02 3.18
CA THR A 298 20.50 19.28 3.75
C THR A 298 21.37 19.01 4.99
N GLN A 299 20.92 18.13 5.91
CA GLN A 299 21.74 17.73 7.07
C GLN A 299 23.08 17.09 6.68
N GLU A 300 23.12 16.26 5.62
CA GLU A 300 24.37 15.69 5.10
C GLU A 300 25.30 16.76 4.52
N GLU A 301 24.75 17.74 3.82
CA GLU A 301 25.52 18.84 3.22
C GLU A 301 26.09 19.76 4.28
N GLU A 302 25.29 20.16 5.27
CA GLU A 302 25.74 20.96 6.40
C GLU A 302 26.86 20.26 7.20
N ARG A 303 26.72 18.96 7.43
CA ARG A 303 27.73 18.16 8.12
C ARG A 303 29.06 18.09 7.34
N LYS A 304 28.99 17.97 6.01
CA LYS A 304 30.22 17.97 5.18
C LYS A 304 30.92 19.31 5.23
N LEU A 305 30.16 20.41 5.11
CA LEU A 305 30.72 21.76 5.21
C LEU A 305 31.33 22.04 6.58
N ALA A 306 30.77 21.49 7.67
CA ALA A 306 31.35 21.59 8.99
C ALA A 306 32.69 20.86 9.08
N LEU A 307 32.76 19.61 8.58
CA LEU A 307 33.99 18.81 8.56
C LEU A 307 35.08 19.46 7.69
N GLU A 308 34.74 20.02 6.54
CA GLU A 308 35.68 20.76 5.69
C GLU A 308 36.24 22.01 6.38
N LYS A 309 35.45 22.69 7.24
CA LYS A 309 35.89 23.84 8.02
C LYS A 309 36.82 23.44 9.18
N GLU A 310 36.61 22.24 9.73
CA GLU A 310 37.43 21.71 10.81
C GLU A 310 38.75 21.05 10.30
N GLY A 311 38.98 21.02 8.98
CA GLY A 311 40.18 20.49 8.35
C GLY A 311 40.35 18.98 8.44
N ILE A 312 39.24 18.24 8.64
CA ILE A 312 39.22 16.78 8.74
C ILE A 312 38.70 16.14 7.45
#